data_3852d2275ffd6787563339fb6ec34365
#
_entry.id   3852d2275ffd6787563339fb6ec34365
#
_cell.length_a   1.000
_cell.length_b   1.000
_cell.length_c   1.000
_cell.angle_alpha   90.00
_cell.angle_beta   90.00
_cell.angle_gamma   90.00
#
_symmetry.space_group_name_H-M   'P 1'
#
loop_
_entity.id
_entity.type
_entity.pdbx_description
1 polymer ?
#
loop_
_entity_poly.entity_id
_entity_poly.type
_entity_poly.pdbx_seq_one_letter_code
_entity_poly.pdbx_strand_id
1 'polypeptide(L)'
;MSVYEGIAHIRFPEPIDHPVVNYVVLGAAFLFEGASWRVAHRAFRQAQGDMGWWEAIRRSKDPATFVVLFEDSAALVGILIAAFFIALAEVQSDPRLDGVGSVLIGIVLGGVAILLARESKGLLIGERASPALSADVTAIAQAESGVCAVNKVLTIHLAPDQVLVTISLDFEDDLTTRRIEAAVTAIERRAMAAHPEIVSVFIRPQAREAIAP
;
A
#
# COMPACT_ATOMS: atom_id res chain seq x y z
N MET A 1 11.06 -6.78 20.60
CA MET A 1 12.12 -7.71 21.06
C MET A 1 13.50 -7.05 20.89
N SER A 2 13.97 -6.73 19.69
CA SER A 2 15.34 -6.25 19.40
C SER A 2 15.79 -5.03 20.22
N VAL A 3 14.96 -3.99 20.39
CA VAL A 3 15.31 -2.82 21.24
C VAL A 3 15.45 -3.20 22.72
N TYR A 4 14.56 -4.07 23.21
CA TYR A 4 14.61 -4.53 24.61
C TYR A 4 15.87 -5.36 24.86
N GLU A 5 16.17 -6.31 23.99
CA GLU A 5 17.38 -7.15 24.07
C GLU A 5 18.63 -6.30 23.95
N GLY A 6 18.66 -5.34 23.01
CA GLY A 6 19.78 -4.42 22.86
C GLY A 6 20.06 -3.61 24.11
N ILE A 7 19.00 -3.08 24.77
CA ILE A 7 19.15 -2.36 26.05
C ILE A 7 19.63 -3.30 27.16
N ALA A 8 19.16 -4.55 27.19
CA ALA A 8 19.61 -5.55 28.14
C ALA A 8 21.10 -5.87 27.95
N HIS A 9 21.56 -6.09 26.72
CA HIS A 9 22.97 -6.34 26.37
C HIS A 9 23.88 -5.13 26.68
N ILE A 10 23.39 -3.90 26.56
CA ILE A 10 24.15 -2.72 26.97
C ILE A 10 24.34 -2.69 28.50
N ARG A 11 23.30 -3.09 29.27
CA ARG A 11 23.30 -3.09 30.73
C ARG A 11 24.05 -4.28 31.33
N PHE A 12 23.90 -5.44 30.72
CA PHE A 12 24.48 -6.70 31.13
C PHE A 12 25.17 -7.34 29.91
N PRO A 13 26.39 -6.85 29.58
CA PRO A 13 27.09 -7.30 28.39
C PRO A 13 27.52 -8.76 28.55
N GLU A 14 27.10 -9.60 27.59
CA GLU A 14 27.54 -10.99 27.47
C GLU A 14 28.62 -11.10 26.41
N PRO A 15 29.63 -11.95 26.58
CA PRO A 15 30.64 -12.19 25.55
C PRO A 15 29.98 -12.73 24.27
N ILE A 16 30.47 -12.31 23.11
CA ILE A 16 30.01 -12.83 21.84
C ILE A 16 30.55 -14.27 21.67
N ASP A 17 29.66 -15.25 21.80
CA ASP A 17 30.01 -16.66 21.56
C ASP A 17 29.99 -16.95 20.06
N HIS A 18 31.04 -17.61 19.58
CA HIS A 18 31.19 -18.13 18.22
C HIS A 18 30.99 -17.09 17.08
N PRO A 19 31.82 -16.04 17.00
CA PRO A 19 31.68 -14.97 15.99
C PRO A 19 31.66 -15.48 14.55
N VAL A 20 32.40 -16.54 14.24
CA VAL A 20 32.39 -17.16 12.90
C VAL A 20 30.98 -17.66 12.53
N VAL A 21 30.25 -18.26 13.46
CA VAL A 21 28.88 -18.72 13.22
C VAL A 21 27.98 -17.56 12.91
N ASN A 22 28.10 -16.44 13.66
CA ASN A 22 27.33 -15.24 13.43
C ASN A 22 27.56 -14.67 12.02
N TYR A 23 28.81 -14.58 11.56
CA TYR A 23 29.11 -14.09 10.20
C TYR A 23 28.61 -15.05 9.11
N VAL A 24 28.68 -16.37 9.31
CA VAL A 24 28.10 -17.33 8.37
C VAL A 24 26.60 -17.18 8.25
N VAL A 25 25.90 -17.03 9.39
CA VAL A 25 24.45 -16.82 9.42
C VAL A 25 24.09 -15.49 8.76
N LEU A 26 24.77 -14.38 9.11
CA LEU A 26 24.56 -13.08 8.49
C LEU A 26 24.83 -13.10 6.99
N GLY A 27 25.90 -13.79 6.54
CA GLY A 27 26.22 -13.95 5.12
C GLY A 27 25.14 -14.71 4.37
N ALA A 28 24.65 -15.82 4.93
CA ALA A 28 23.54 -16.57 4.35
C ALA A 28 22.26 -15.73 4.29
N ALA A 29 21.90 -15.05 5.38
CA ALA A 29 20.75 -14.15 5.42
C ALA A 29 20.88 -13.04 4.37
N PHE A 30 22.03 -12.40 4.24
CA PHE A 30 22.28 -11.37 3.23
C PHE A 30 22.09 -11.89 1.79
N LEU A 31 22.47 -13.11 1.51
CA LEU A 31 22.27 -13.71 0.18
C LEU A 31 20.79 -13.99 -0.11
N PHE A 32 20.05 -14.51 0.87
CA PHE A 32 18.61 -14.78 0.72
C PHE A 32 17.81 -13.50 0.59
N GLU A 33 18.01 -12.54 1.49
CA GLU A 33 17.33 -11.23 1.46
C GLU A 33 17.70 -10.44 0.19
N GLY A 34 18.98 -10.49 -0.21
CA GLY A 34 19.43 -9.86 -1.44
C GLY A 34 18.84 -10.47 -2.71
N ALA A 35 18.59 -11.79 -2.72
CA ALA A 35 17.88 -12.44 -3.81
C ALA A 35 16.41 -12.03 -3.88
N SER A 36 15.70 -12.04 -2.74
CA SER A 36 14.32 -11.57 -2.61
C SER A 36 14.20 -10.11 -3.03
N TRP A 37 15.04 -9.24 -2.48
CA TRP A 37 15.10 -7.81 -2.83
C TRP A 37 15.28 -7.57 -4.34
N ARG A 38 16.15 -8.35 -5.00
CA ARG A 38 16.34 -8.23 -6.46
C ARG A 38 15.07 -8.55 -7.24
N VAL A 39 14.31 -9.55 -6.81
CA VAL A 39 13.05 -9.92 -7.45
C VAL A 39 12.02 -8.80 -7.24
N ALA A 40 11.82 -8.35 -6.00
CA ALA A 40 10.93 -7.25 -5.66
C ALA A 40 11.30 -5.95 -6.40
N HIS A 41 12.60 -5.61 -6.44
CA HIS A 41 13.10 -4.43 -7.15
C HIS A 41 12.82 -4.49 -8.65
N ARG A 42 12.99 -5.65 -9.30
CA ARG A 42 12.68 -5.82 -10.73
C ARG A 42 11.18 -5.66 -10.99
N ALA A 43 10.35 -6.28 -10.16
CA ALA A 43 8.89 -6.15 -10.27
C ALA A 43 8.45 -4.69 -10.10
N PHE A 44 8.99 -4.00 -9.10
CA PHE A 44 8.71 -2.59 -8.87
C PHE A 44 9.15 -1.70 -10.05
N ARG A 45 10.34 -1.92 -10.60
CA ARG A 45 10.85 -1.18 -11.77
C ARG A 45 9.99 -1.38 -13.01
N GLN A 46 9.46 -2.58 -13.22
CA GLN A 46 8.53 -2.84 -14.33
C GLN A 46 7.19 -2.10 -14.15
N ALA A 47 6.69 -2.04 -12.92
CA ALA A 47 5.46 -1.32 -12.60
C ALA A 47 5.64 0.21 -12.61
N GLN A 48 6.83 0.72 -12.29
CA GLN A 48 7.16 2.14 -12.23
C GLN A 48 7.08 2.83 -13.60
N GLY A 49 7.55 2.19 -14.68
CA GLY A 49 7.67 2.83 -15.99
C GLY A 49 8.49 4.12 -15.93
N ASP A 50 7.98 5.21 -16.51
CA ASP A 50 8.62 6.53 -16.55
C ASP A 50 8.28 7.42 -15.34
N MET A 51 7.51 6.93 -14.38
CA MET A 51 7.09 7.68 -13.19
C MET A 51 8.23 7.82 -12.17
N GLY A 52 8.21 8.93 -11.41
CA GLY A 52 9.12 9.09 -10.27
C GLY A 52 8.87 8.03 -9.18
N TRP A 53 9.92 7.65 -8.44
CA TRP A 53 9.86 6.63 -7.39
C TRP A 53 8.71 6.84 -6.39
N TRP A 54 8.56 8.05 -5.89
CA TRP A 54 7.54 8.40 -4.90
C TRP A 54 6.13 8.43 -5.48
N GLU A 55 6.01 8.80 -6.74
CA GLU A 55 4.76 8.75 -7.46
C GLU A 55 4.35 7.30 -7.78
N ALA A 56 5.32 6.46 -8.16
CA ALA A 56 5.09 5.04 -8.41
C ALA A 56 4.60 4.32 -7.15
N ILE A 57 5.16 4.59 -5.97
CA ILE A 57 4.71 4.02 -4.69
C ILE A 57 3.26 4.43 -4.41
N ARG A 58 2.93 5.72 -4.56
CA ARG A 58 1.56 6.23 -4.30
C ARG A 58 0.52 5.76 -5.31
N ARG A 59 0.94 5.49 -6.54
CA ARG A 59 0.06 4.99 -7.61
C ARG A 59 0.14 3.49 -7.80
N SER A 60 1.02 2.81 -7.07
CA SER A 60 1.16 1.37 -7.15
C SER A 60 -0.15 0.70 -6.75
N LYS A 61 -0.73 0.00 -7.70
CA LYS A 61 -1.93 -0.81 -7.48
C LYS A 61 -1.62 -2.15 -6.80
N ASP A 62 -0.34 -2.46 -6.61
CA ASP A 62 0.12 -3.68 -5.93
C ASP A 62 0.95 -3.31 -4.68
N PRO A 63 0.28 -3.16 -3.52
CA PRO A 63 0.96 -2.87 -2.27
C PRO A 63 1.89 -3.99 -1.82
N ALA A 64 1.66 -5.23 -2.24
CA ALA A 64 2.50 -6.36 -1.84
C ALA A 64 3.94 -6.19 -2.35
N THR A 65 4.12 -5.74 -3.59
CA THR A 65 5.45 -5.58 -4.18
C THR A 65 6.28 -4.50 -3.47
N PHE A 66 5.71 -3.35 -3.13
CA PHE A 66 6.48 -2.33 -2.41
C PHE A 66 6.67 -2.68 -0.93
N VAL A 67 5.72 -3.37 -0.28
CA VAL A 67 5.87 -3.87 1.09
C VAL A 67 7.08 -4.78 1.19
N VAL A 68 7.18 -5.80 0.33
CA VAL A 68 8.34 -6.71 0.27
C VAL A 68 9.63 -5.95 -0.02
N LEU A 69 9.63 -5.00 -0.96
CA LEU A 69 10.81 -4.20 -1.27
C LEU A 69 11.31 -3.40 -0.07
N PHE A 70 10.42 -2.77 0.70
CA PHE A 70 10.80 -2.01 1.90
C PHE A 70 11.24 -2.94 3.04
N GLU A 71 10.55 -4.05 3.24
CA GLU A 71 10.88 -5.05 4.25
C GLU A 71 12.26 -5.65 4.01
N ASP A 72 12.53 -6.14 2.79
CA ASP A 72 13.83 -6.69 2.41
C ASP A 72 14.94 -5.63 2.47
N SER A 73 14.64 -4.37 2.11
CA SER A 73 15.61 -3.27 2.25
C SER A 73 15.96 -3.03 3.71
N ALA A 74 14.98 -3.04 4.60
CA ALA A 74 15.21 -2.89 6.03
C ALA A 74 15.98 -4.07 6.62
N ALA A 75 15.68 -5.31 6.17
CA ALA A 75 16.40 -6.51 6.56
C ALA A 75 17.88 -6.45 6.13
N LEU A 76 18.16 -6.07 4.88
CA LEU A 76 19.53 -5.90 4.40
C LEU A 76 20.31 -4.83 5.19
N VAL A 77 19.68 -3.68 5.48
CA VAL A 77 20.28 -2.64 6.32
C VAL A 77 20.53 -3.19 7.73
N GLY A 78 19.59 -3.92 8.30
CA GLY A 78 19.74 -4.57 9.60
C GLY A 78 20.91 -5.55 9.66
N ILE A 79 21.06 -6.39 8.63
CA ILE A 79 22.18 -7.34 8.51
C ILE A 79 23.53 -6.59 8.46
N LEU A 80 23.61 -5.49 7.69
CA LEU A 80 24.83 -4.68 7.62
C LEU A 80 25.14 -3.99 8.94
N ILE A 81 24.15 -3.49 9.66
CA ILE A 81 24.31 -2.93 11.02
C ILE A 81 24.81 -4.02 11.96
N ALA A 82 24.21 -5.22 11.96
CA ALA A 82 24.64 -6.34 12.79
C ALA A 82 26.10 -6.71 12.51
N ALA A 83 26.46 -6.92 11.26
CA ALA A 83 27.83 -7.26 10.86
C ALA A 83 28.86 -6.19 11.31
N PHE A 84 28.50 -4.92 11.12
CA PHE A 84 29.35 -3.79 11.52
C PHE A 84 29.56 -3.73 13.05
N PHE A 85 28.50 -3.84 13.83
CA PHE A 85 28.58 -3.72 15.29
C PHE A 85 29.22 -4.95 15.95
N ILE A 86 29.02 -6.17 15.40
CA ILE A 86 29.74 -7.36 15.83
C ILE A 86 31.25 -7.18 15.57
N ALA A 87 31.64 -6.74 14.38
CA ALA A 87 33.04 -6.50 14.06
C ALA A 87 33.65 -5.40 14.98
N LEU A 88 32.89 -4.34 15.25
CA LEU A 88 33.35 -3.26 16.11
C LEU A 88 33.52 -3.73 17.56
N ALA A 89 32.58 -4.56 18.05
CA ALA A 89 32.66 -5.15 19.39
C ALA A 89 33.88 -6.06 19.55
N GLU A 90 34.22 -6.84 18.53
CA GLU A 90 35.42 -7.66 18.52
C GLU A 90 36.71 -6.81 18.53
N VAL A 91 36.81 -5.81 17.65
CA VAL A 91 37.98 -4.93 17.57
C VAL A 91 38.20 -4.14 18.85
N GLN A 92 37.14 -3.65 19.47
CA GLN A 92 37.24 -2.85 20.70
C GLN A 92 37.18 -3.70 21.97
N SER A 93 36.92 -5.00 21.85
CA SER A 93 36.71 -5.92 22.98
C SER A 93 35.61 -5.40 23.94
N ASP A 94 34.59 -4.71 23.39
CA ASP A 94 33.45 -4.18 24.16
C ASP A 94 32.14 -4.80 23.65
N PRO A 95 31.60 -5.81 24.36
CA PRO A 95 30.35 -6.48 23.98
C PRO A 95 29.12 -5.55 23.97
N ARG A 96 29.17 -4.39 24.60
CA ARG A 96 28.06 -3.41 24.64
C ARG A 96 27.72 -2.89 23.24
N LEU A 97 28.70 -2.88 22.35
CA LEU A 97 28.49 -2.40 20.98
C LEU A 97 27.52 -3.29 20.19
N ASP A 98 27.48 -4.58 20.45
CA ASP A 98 26.45 -5.48 19.88
C ASP A 98 25.05 -5.06 20.33
N GLY A 99 24.88 -4.71 21.60
CA GLY A 99 23.64 -4.15 22.12
C GLY A 99 23.22 -2.84 21.45
N VAL A 100 24.17 -1.96 21.11
CA VAL A 100 23.90 -0.74 20.34
C VAL A 100 23.43 -1.07 18.94
N GLY A 101 24.07 -2.04 18.28
CA GLY A 101 23.65 -2.56 16.97
C GLY A 101 22.21 -3.07 17.01
N SER A 102 21.86 -3.87 18.01
CA SER A 102 20.51 -4.41 18.20
C SER A 102 19.47 -3.32 18.41
N VAL A 103 19.76 -2.24 19.15
CA VAL A 103 18.86 -1.09 19.29
C VAL A 103 18.65 -0.38 17.95
N LEU A 104 19.72 -0.14 17.20
CA LEU A 104 19.61 0.51 15.88
C LEU A 104 18.79 -0.32 14.89
N ILE A 105 19.00 -1.63 14.85
CA ILE A 105 18.18 -2.54 14.03
C ILE A 105 16.73 -2.42 14.43
N GLY A 106 16.42 -2.44 15.72
CA GLY A 106 15.07 -2.28 16.22
C GLY A 106 14.40 -0.96 15.82
N ILE A 107 15.16 0.14 15.78
CA ILE A 107 14.67 1.46 15.33
C ILE A 107 14.38 1.42 13.82
N VAL A 108 15.27 0.86 13.02
CA VAL A 108 15.08 0.74 11.55
C VAL A 108 13.83 -0.09 11.24
N LEU A 109 13.74 -1.29 11.81
CA LEU A 109 12.61 -2.19 11.58
C LEU A 109 11.29 -1.58 12.10
N GLY A 110 11.32 -0.94 13.27
CA GLY A 110 10.15 -0.25 13.83
C GLY A 110 9.69 0.91 12.94
N GLY A 111 10.62 1.68 12.40
CA GLY A 111 10.32 2.77 11.46
C GLY A 111 9.65 2.26 10.17
N VAL A 112 10.20 1.19 9.58
CA VAL A 112 9.61 0.57 8.39
C VAL A 112 8.24 -0.05 8.71
N ALA A 113 8.09 -0.73 9.83
CA ALA A 113 6.79 -1.28 10.25
C ALA A 113 5.71 -0.20 10.40
N ILE A 114 6.05 0.97 10.97
CA ILE A 114 5.12 2.10 11.09
C ILE A 114 4.76 2.65 9.71
N LEU A 115 5.73 2.77 8.79
CA LEU A 115 5.50 3.21 7.42
C LEU A 115 4.53 2.27 6.71
N LEU A 116 4.82 0.96 6.74
CA LEU A 116 4.00 -0.06 6.10
C LEU A 116 2.59 -0.15 6.71
N ALA A 117 2.47 -0.01 8.03
CA ALA A 117 1.17 0.01 8.70
C ALA A 117 0.31 1.22 8.27
N ARG A 118 0.93 2.38 8.02
CA ARG A 118 0.22 3.56 7.51
C ARG A 118 -0.29 3.36 6.08
N GLU A 119 0.55 2.82 5.20
CA GLU A 119 0.17 2.53 3.82
C GLU A 119 -0.92 1.45 3.74
N SER A 120 -0.77 0.37 4.52
CA SER A 120 -1.76 -0.72 4.56
C SER A 120 -3.10 -0.28 5.16
N LYS A 121 -3.12 0.70 6.06
CA LYS A 121 -4.36 1.22 6.67
C LYS A 121 -5.29 1.82 5.62
N GLY A 122 -4.76 2.55 4.63
CA GLY A 122 -5.55 3.16 3.55
C GLY A 122 -6.42 2.13 2.82
N LEU A 123 -5.86 0.94 2.56
CA LEU A 123 -6.56 -0.16 1.89
C LEU A 123 -7.65 -0.81 2.77
N LEU A 124 -7.44 -0.86 4.10
CA LEU A 124 -8.38 -1.50 5.03
C LEU A 124 -9.63 -0.67 5.33
N ILE A 125 -9.56 0.65 5.22
CA ILE A 125 -10.69 1.54 5.53
C ILE A 125 -11.49 1.97 4.30
N GLY A 126 -11.26 1.36 3.14
CA GLY A 126 -11.99 1.68 1.92
C GLY A 126 -11.68 3.08 1.40
N GLU A 127 -10.44 3.31 1.00
CA GLU A 127 -10.02 4.58 0.45
C GLU A 127 -10.84 4.96 -0.79
N ARG A 128 -11.13 6.25 -0.94
CA ARG A 128 -11.83 6.77 -2.12
C ARG A 128 -10.95 6.61 -3.36
N ALA A 129 -11.57 6.27 -4.48
CA ALA A 129 -10.87 6.31 -5.76
C ALA A 129 -10.40 7.73 -6.10
N SER A 130 -9.52 7.84 -7.09
CA SER A 130 -8.97 9.12 -7.52
C SER A 130 -10.07 10.15 -7.86
N PRO A 131 -9.85 11.44 -7.58
CA PRO A 131 -10.79 12.49 -7.98
C PRO A 131 -11.07 12.48 -9.48
N ALA A 132 -10.11 12.10 -10.31
CA ALA A 132 -10.25 11.96 -11.76
C ALA A 132 -11.30 10.89 -12.12
N LEU A 133 -11.20 9.68 -11.55
CA LEU A 133 -12.17 8.61 -11.77
C LEU A 133 -13.58 9.06 -11.36
N SER A 134 -13.71 9.71 -10.20
CA SER A 134 -15.01 10.21 -9.72
C SER A 134 -15.60 11.27 -10.66
N ALA A 135 -14.76 12.15 -11.22
CA ALA A 135 -15.20 13.17 -12.19
C ALA A 135 -15.62 12.54 -13.53
N ASP A 136 -14.85 11.56 -14.04
CA ASP A 136 -15.18 10.87 -15.29
C ASP A 136 -16.47 10.08 -15.19
N VAL A 137 -16.68 9.35 -14.09
CA VAL A 137 -17.92 8.62 -13.81
C VAL A 137 -19.10 9.57 -13.70
N THR A 138 -18.92 10.74 -13.07
CA THR A 138 -19.94 11.79 -13.00
C THR A 138 -20.30 12.28 -14.41
N ALA A 139 -19.31 12.55 -15.25
CA ALA A 139 -19.52 12.99 -16.63
C ALA A 139 -20.25 11.94 -17.47
N ILE A 140 -19.86 10.66 -17.34
CA ILE A 140 -20.52 9.53 -18.03
C ILE A 140 -22.01 9.44 -17.64
N ALA A 141 -22.30 9.55 -16.34
CA ALA A 141 -23.66 9.49 -15.84
C ALA A 141 -24.50 10.70 -16.29
N GLN A 142 -23.92 11.89 -16.27
CA GLN A 142 -24.58 13.14 -16.65
C GLN A 142 -24.87 13.24 -18.15
N ALA A 143 -24.10 12.55 -18.99
CA ALA A 143 -24.30 12.49 -20.44
C ALA A 143 -25.37 11.48 -20.86
N GLU A 144 -25.93 10.69 -19.94
CA GLU A 144 -26.98 9.72 -20.26
C GLU A 144 -28.34 10.37 -20.40
N SER A 145 -29.07 9.97 -21.43
CA SER A 145 -30.41 10.47 -21.71
C SER A 145 -31.38 10.13 -20.57
N GLY A 146 -32.17 11.09 -20.13
CA GLY A 146 -33.13 10.96 -19.03
C GLY A 146 -32.53 11.15 -17.63
N VAL A 147 -31.25 11.48 -17.52
CA VAL A 147 -30.60 11.88 -16.24
C VAL A 147 -30.70 13.39 -16.11
N CYS A 148 -31.43 13.87 -15.10
CA CYS A 148 -31.53 15.29 -14.76
C CYS A 148 -30.34 15.79 -13.98
N ALA A 149 -29.86 14.99 -13.01
CA ALA A 149 -28.74 15.37 -12.18
C ALA A 149 -28.01 14.16 -11.58
N VAL A 150 -26.70 14.33 -11.35
CA VAL A 150 -25.88 13.43 -10.52
C VAL A 150 -25.85 14.02 -9.11
N ASN A 151 -26.54 13.40 -8.18
CA ASN A 151 -26.64 13.90 -6.81
C ASN A 151 -25.37 13.63 -6.01
N LYS A 152 -24.82 12.41 -6.11
CA LYS A 152 -23.66 12.00 -5.34
C LYS A 152 -22.97 10.82 -6.02
N VAL A 153 -21.64 10.85 -6.05
CA VAL A 153 -20.79 9.71 -6.42
C VAL A 153 -19.94 9.34 -5.20
N LEU A 154 -19.99 8.08 -4.81
CA LEU A 154 -19.15 7.49 -3.78
C LEU A 154 -18.36 6.37 -4.42
N THR A 155 -17.08 6.33 -4.12
CA THR A 155 -16.16 5.28 -4.60
C THR A 155 -15.45 4.67 -3.41
N ILE A 156 -15.25 3.37 -3.45
CA ILE A 156 -14.56 2.61 -2.40
C ILE A 156 -13.63 1.61 -3.07
N HIS A 157 -12.35 1.63 -2.73
CA HIS A 157 -11.45 0.54 -3.07
C HIS A 157 -11.78 -0.71 -2.26
N LEU A 158 -12.08 -1.81 -2.95
CA LEU A 158 -12.22 -3.15 -2.34
C LEU A 158 -10.88 -3.89 -2.35
N ALA A 159 -10.06 -3.60 -3.34
CA ALA A 159 -8.68 -4.06 -3.52
C ALA A 159 -7.90 -3.00 -4.30
N PRO A 160 -6.59 -3.10 -4.44
CA PRO A 160 -5.77 -2.11 -5.17
C PRO A 160 -6.23 -1.79 -6.58
N ASP A 161 -6.78 -2.80 -7.27
CA ASP A 161 -7.26 -2.76 -8.66
C ASP A 161 -8.78 -2.96 -8.76
N GLN A 162 -9.52 -2.88 -7.64
CA GLN A 162 -10.95 -3.11 -7.59
C GLN A 162 -11.66 -1.94 -6.92
N VAL A 163 -12.45 -1.22 -7.69
CA VAL A 163 -13.24 -0.08 -7.24
C VAL A 163 -14.73 -0.39 -7.33
N LEU A 164 -15.42 -0.20 -6.22
CA LEU A 164 -16.87 -0.15 -6.16
C LEU A 164 -17.32 1.30 -6.33
N VAL A 165 -18.27 1.53 -7.23
CA VAL A 165 -18.87 2.85 -7.45
C VAL A 165 -20.33 2.82 -7.06
N THR A 166 -20.75 3.81 -6.30
CA THR A 166 -22.17 4.05 -5.99
C THR A 166 -22.57 5.45 -6.43
N ILE A 167 -23.64 5.55 -7.23
CA ILE A 167 -24.12 6.80 -7.81
C ILE A 167 -25.56 7.02 -7.41
N SER A 168 -25.88 8.18 -6.90
CA SER A 168 -27.27 8.65 -6.74
C SER A 168 -27.62 9.58 -7.91
N LEU A 169 -28.64 9.21 -8.67
CA LEU A 169 -29.09 9.92 -9.88
C LEU A 169 -30.53 10.38 -9.73
N ASP A 170 -30.78 11.59 -10.21
CA ASP A 170 -32.10 12.12 -10.43
C ASP A 170 -32.49 11.91 -11.90
N PHE A 171 -33.61 11.25 -12.14
CA PHE A 171 -34.12 10.95 -13.48
C PHE A 171 -35.37 11.80 -13.78
N GLU A 172 -35.69 11.99 -15.04
CA GLU A 172 -36.90 12.62 -15.48
C GLU A 172 -38.14 11.89 -14.92
N ASP A 173 -39.14 12.61 -14.44
CA ASP A 173 -40.33 12.07 -13.72
C ASP A 173 -41.22 11.18 -14.61
N ASP A 174 -41.20 11.38 -15.91
CA ASP A 174 -42.04 10.67 -16.88
C ASP A 174 -41.37 9.43 -17.48
N LEU A 175 -40.14 9.10 -17.02
CA LEU A 175 -39.43 7.92 -17.50
C LEU A 175 -40.10 6.63 -17.02
N THR A 176 -40.28 5.71 -17.95
CA THR A 176 -40.69 4.34 -17.62
C THR A 176 -39.55 3.58 -16.95
N THR A 177 -39.91 2.64 -16.06
CA THR A 177 -38.92 1.75 -15.40
C THR A 177 -37.95 1.10 -16.42
N ARG A 178 -38.46 0.66 -17.57
CA ARG A 178 -37.65 0.09 -18.65
C ARG A 178 -36.57 1.05 -19.18
N ARG A 179 -36.87 2.34 -19.29
CA ARG A 179 -35.92 3.37 -19.72
C ARG A 179 -34.88 3.64 -18.65
N ILE A 180 -35.29 3.66 -17.37
CA ILE A 180 -34.35 3.79 -16.23
C ILE A 180 -33.38 2.60 -16.21
N GLU A 181 -33.87 1.37 -16.34
CA GLU A 181 -33.04 0.17 -16.39
C GLU A 181 -32.04 0.20 -17.58
N ALA A 182 -32.48 0.67 -18.74
CA ALA A 182 -31.60 0.82 -19.90
C ALA A 182 -30.51 1.87 -19.66
N ALA A 183 -30.87 3.02 -19.08
CA ALA A 183 -29.91 4.08 -18.71
C ALA A 183 -28.89 3.59 -17.67
N VAL A 184 -29.35 2.90 -16.62
CA VAL A 184 -28.48 2.29 -15.61
C VAL A 184 -27.48 1.34 -16.25
N THR A 185 -27.95 0.41 -17.11
CA THR A 185 -27.07 -0.56 -17.81
C THR A 185 -26.08 0.15 -18.74
N ALA A 186 -26.50 1.24 -19.40
CA ALA A 186 -25.63 1.99 -20.30
C ALA A 186 -24.52 2.73 -19.54
N ILE A 187 -24.85 3.35 -18.39
CA ILE A 187 -23.90 4.03 -17.50
C ILE A 187 -22.89 3.03 -16.96
N GLU A 188 -23.37 1.91 -16.39
CA GLU A 188 -22.51 0.85 -15.84
C GLU A 188 -21.50 0.34 -16.88
N ARG A 189 -21.99 -0.04 -18.06
CA ARG A 189 -21.12 -0.53 -19.13
C ARG A 189 -20.08 0.49 -19.57
N ARG A 190 -20.45 1.78 -19.70
CA ARG A 190 -19.52 2.84 -20.09
C ARG A 190 -18.50 3.14 -19.01
N ALA A 191 -18.91 3.17 -17.74
CA ALA A 191 -18.00 3.39 -16.62
C ALA A 191 -16.97 2.26 -16.52
N MET A 192 -17.38 0.99 -16.61
CA MET A 192 -16.49 -0.17 -16.59
C MET A 192 -15.58 -0.26 -17.82
N ALA A 193 -16.06 0.18 -19.00
CA ALA A 193 -15.23 0.23 -20.20
C ALA A 193 -14.16 1.33 -20.16
N ALA A 194 -14.49 2.48 -19.55
CA ALA A 194 -13.55 3.60 -19.38
C ALA A 194 -12.52 3.34 -18.26
N HIS A 195 -12.91 2.62 -17.22
CA HIS A 195 -12.12 2.34 -16.02
C HIS A 195 -12.18 0.84 -15.71
N PRO A 196 -11.24 0.03 -16.21
CA PRO A 196 -11.23 -1.42 -16.00
C PRO A 196 -11.11 -1.85 -14.53
N GLU A 197 -10.65 -0.95 -13.65
CA GLU A 197 -10.62 -1.15 -12.21
C GLU A 197 -12.00 -1.12 -11.54
N ILE A 198 -13.05 -0.61 -12.20
CA ILE A 198 -14.40 -0.63 -11.67
C ILE A 198 -14.98 -2.03 -11.81
N VAL A 199 -15.20 -2.72 -10.70
CA VAL A 199 -15.75 -4.08 -10.65
C VAL A 199 -17.28 -4.10 -10.57
N SER A 200 -17.88 -3.02 -10.04
CA SER A 200 -19.34 -2.90 -9.94
C SER A 200 -19.75 -1.44 -9.78
N VAL A 201 -20.91 -1.11 -10.36
CA VAL A 201 -21.54 0.20 -10.24
C VAL A 201 -22.97 0.01 -9.70
N PHE A 202 -23.24 0.59 -8.55
CA PHE A 202 -24.59 0.63 -8.00
C PHE A 202 -25.22 2.00 -8.24
N ILE A 203 -26.36 2.02 -8.94
CA ILE A 203 -27.07 3.25 -9.24
C ILE A 203 -28.37 3.28 -8.43
N ARG A 204 -28.53 4.33 -7.63
CA ARG A 204 -29.71 4.60 -6.86
C ARG A 204 -30.51 5.76 -7.49
N PRO A 205 -31.67 5.50 -8.08
CA PRO A 205 -32.60 6.56 -8.47
C PRO A 205 -33.09 7.32 -7.21
N GLN A 206 -32.94 8.63 -7.20
CA GLN A 206 -33.34 9.46 -6.06
C GLN A 206 -33.55 10.91 -6.52
N ALA A 207 -34.75 11.43 -6.31
CA ALA A 207 -35.03 12.83 -6.60
C ALA A 207 -34.11 13.76 -5.79
N ARG A 208 -33.66 14.83 -6.39
CA ARG A 208 -32.75 15.81 -5.79
C ARG A 208 -33.26 16.42 -4.49
N GLU A 209 -34.59 16.65 -4.40
CA GLU A 209 -35.24 17.19 -3.23
C GLU A 209 -35.26 16.25 -2.01
N ALA A 210 -35.06 14.96 -2.23
CA ALA A 210 -35.04 13.94 -1.17
C ALA A 210 -33.69 13.81 -0.46
N ILE A 211 -32.67 14.62 -0.83
CA ILE A 211 -31.37 14.61 -0.18
C ILE A 211 -31.43 15.56 1.02
N ALA A 212 -31.70 14.99 2.20
CA ALA A 212 -31.48 15.71 3.44
C ALA A 212 -29.99 16.09 3.61
N PRO A 213 -29.70 17.28 4.17
CA PRO A 213 -28.32 17.78 4.38
C PRO A 213 -27.49 16.88 5.31
#